data_9dfdef31750dfe6d0904ea873ca07b76
#
_entry.id   9dfdef31750dfe6d0904ea873ca07b76
#
_cell.length_a   1.000
_cell.length_b   1.000
_cell.length_c   1.000
_cell.angle_alpha   90.00
_cell.angle_beta   90.00
_cell.angle_gamma   90.00
#
_symmetry.space_group_name_H-M   'P 1'
#
loop_
_entity.id
_entity.type
_entity.pdbx_description
1 polymer ?
#
loop_
_entity_poly.entity_id
_entity_poly.type
_entity_poly.pdbx_seq_one_letter_code
_entity_poly.pdbx_strand_id
1 'polypeptide(L)'
;KAEHEKFAGAQDTYTIEALMHDGKALQSATSHFFGSGFPDAFGIKYVDKNNQLQSAYETSWGWSTRSIGAIIMVHGDDDGLVLPPHVAPVECRIIPIAQHKEGVLDRAYALLDELKKAGYRVKIDDSDKSTGWKFAEQEMVGIPTRIEIGPKDLEKNQVVVVRRDNREKTVVSLDEIAVKLREILEQEQKDMYDRANEFLQNHIDTATTMDEMEAKFKANRGFVKACWCGDPECEGEVKYVTGGAATRCLIEDEEMISDKCIWCGKPAETYGILGKILLIVGAGGFLKIPRPQIEKSPCPFLAMTI
;
A
#
# COMPACT_ATOMS: atom_id res chain seq x y z
N LYS A 1 16.18 6.47 10.48
CA LYS A 1 17.17 5.60 9.81
C LYS A 1 18.45 5.54 10.63
N ALA A 2 19.17 4.41 10.56
CA ALA A 2 20.53 4.30 11.11
C ALA A 2 21.47 5.29 10.41
N GLU A 3 22.54 5.72 11.08
CA GLU A 3 23.42 6.80 10.61
C GLU A 3 23.97 6.56 9.20
N HIS A 4 24.43 5.34 8.94
CA HIS A 4 24.98 4.96 7.62
C HIS A 4 23.92 4.73 6.53
N GLU A 5 22.62 4.68 6.88
CA GLU A 5 21.50 4.58 5.94
C GLU A 5 20.84 5.94 5.65
N LYS A 6 21.26 7.00 6.32
CA LYS A 6 20.78 8.36 6.05
C LYS A 6 21.16 8.80 4.64
N PHE A 7 20.38 9.66 4.06
CA PHE A 7 20.75 10.33 2.80
C PHE A 7 21.98 11.22 3.04
N ALA A 8 22.91 11.24 2.10
CA ALA A 8 24.13 12.02 2.23
C ALA A 8 23.83 13.50 2.51
N GLY A 9 24.36 14.01 3.62
CA GLY A 9 24.12 15.38 4.10
C GLY A 9 22.86 15.57 4.94
N ALA A 10 22.01 14.56 5.10
CA ALA A 10 20.87 14.64 6.00
C ALA A 10 21.30 14.47 7.47
N GLN A 11 20.83 15.37 8.34
CA GLN A 11 20.96 15.21 9.78
C GLN A 11 20.01 14.13 10.28
N ASP A 12 18.75 14.12 9.79
CA ASP A 12 17.77 13.11 10.10
C ASP A 12 17.08 12.59 8.84
N THR A 13 16.74 11.29 8.86
CA THR A 13 15.99 10.64 7.81
C THR A 13 14.90 9.76 8.40
N TYR A 14 13.65 10.09 8.10
CA TYR A 14 12.48 9.30 8.40
C TYR A 14 12.05 8.49 7.17
N THR A 15 11.41 7.36 7.39
CA THR A 15 10.98 6.46 6.32
C THR A 15 9.66 5.79 6.65
N ILE A 16 8.89 5.49 5.61
CA ILE A 16 7.72 4.62 5.69
C ILE A 16 8.11 3.30 5.03
N GLU A 17 8.08 2.24 5.82
CA GLU A 17 8.39 0.88 5.38
C GLU A 17 7.12 0.05 5.40
N ALA A 18 6.70 -0.46 4.25
CA ALA A 18 5.56 -1.36 4.15
C ALA A 18 6.03 -2.83 4.14
N LEU A 19 5.26 -3.70 4.77
CA LEU A 19 5.51 -5.14 4.74
C LEU A 19 4.69 -5.78 3.61
N MET A 20 5.37 -6.46 2.71
CA MET A 20 4.73 -7.16 1.59
C MET A 20 4.33 -8.58 1.99
N HIS A 21 3.40 -9.19 1.25
CA HIS A 21 2.92 -10.55 1.52
C HIS A 21 4.03 -11.61 1.53
N ASP A 22 5.14 -11.37 0.83
CA ASP A 22 6.31 -12.26 0.84
C ASP A 22 7.23 -12.05 2.05
N GLY A 23 6.83 -11.19 3.00
CA GLY A 23 7.55 -10.85 4.22
C GLY A 23 8.75 -9.95 4.02
N LYS A 24 8.84 -9.24 2.90
CA LYS A 24 9.91 -8.27 2.65
C LYS A 24 9.44 -6.84 2.88
N ALA A 25 10.38 -6.00 3.31
CA ALA A 25 10.17 -4.58 3.49
C ALA A 25 10.25 -3.82 2.16
N LEU A 26 9.28 -2.95 1.90
CA LEU A 26 9.29 -2.00 0.81
C LEU A 26 9.32 -0.58 1.36
N GLN A 27 10.41 0.14 1.09
CA GLN A 27 10.49 1.56 1.40
C GLN A 27 9.57 2.35 0.46
N SER A 28 8.51 2.94 1.02
CA SER A 28 7.47 3.63 0.27
C SER A 28 7.73 5.13 0.14
N ALA A 29 8.19 5.76 1.22
CA ALA A 29 8.47 7.20 1.25
C ALA A 29 9.64 7.50 2.20
N THR A 30 10.29 8.65 2.00
CA THR A 30 11.30 9.19 2.90
C THR A 30 11.09 10.67 3.14
N SER A 31 11.52 11.13 4.32
CA SER A 31 11.63 12.55 4.67
C SER A 31 13.01 12.80 5.26
N HIS A 32 13.69 13.82 4.76
CA HIS A 32 15.05 14.18 5.16
C HIS A 32 15.07 15.58 5.74
N PHE A 33 15.79 15.76 6.83
CA PHE A 33 16.12 17.05 7.39
C PHE A 33 17.62 17.30 7.18
N PHE A 34 17.95 18.35 6.44
CA PHE A 34 19.33 18.71 6.11
C PHE A 34 19.92 19.82 6.99
N GLY A 35 19.09 20.43 7.86
CA GLY A 35 19.52 21.63 8.56
C GLY A 35 19.88 22.74 7.59
N SER A 36 21.00 23.43 7.83
CA SER A 36 21.52 24.49 6.93
C SER A 36 22.62 24.03 5.99
N GLY A 37 23.00 22.74 5.99
CA GLY A 37 24.17 22.24 5.25
C GLY A 37 24.15 22.57 3.75
N PHE A 38 23.10 22.19 3.04
CA PHE A 38 22.96 22.53 1.63
C PHE A 38 22.71 24.03 1.38
N PRO A 39 21.81 24.70 2.12
CA PRO A 39 21.65 26.15 2.04
C PRO A 39 22.96 26.94 2.24
N ASP A 40 23.80 26.55 3.17
CA ASP A 40 25.12 27.19 3.36
C ASP A 40 26.03 26.99 2.15
N ALA A 41 26.11 25.76 1.64
CA ALA A 41 26.92 25.43 0.48
C ALA A 41 26.47 26.17 -0.80
N PHE A 42 25.16 26.38 -0.97
CA PHE A 42 24.59 27.08 -2.12
C PHE A 42 24.37 28.59 -1.88
N GLY A 43 24.70 29.11 -0.69
CA GLY A 43 24.51 30.52 -0.34
C GLY A 43 23.05 30.95 -0.22
N ILE A 44 22.15 30.02 0.11
CA ILE A 44 20.72 30.31 0.29
C ILE A 44 20.49 30.90 1.66
N LYS A 45 20.19 32.21 1.69
CA LYS A 45 20.02 32.98 2.92
C LYS A 45 18.74 33.80 2.89
N TYR A 46 18.23 34.11 4.07
CA TYR A 46 17.10 35.00 4.26
C TYR A 46 17.38 36.01 5.36
N VAL A 47 16.66 37.11 5.37
CA VAL A 47 16.72 38.11 6.45
C VAL A 47 15.63 37.78 7.46
N ASP A 48 16.04 37.55 8.71
CA ASP A 48 15.13 37.21 9.80
C ASP A 48 14.38 38.46 10.33
N LYS A 49 13.46 38.26 11.29
CA LYS A 49 12.68 39.32 11.93
C LYS A 49 13.52 40.38 12.67
N ASN A 50 14.77 40.09 12.96
CA ASN A 50 15.72 40.99 13.62
C ASN A 50 16.64 41.68 12.59
N ASN A 51 16.30 41.59 11.30
CA ASN A 51 17.10 42.11 10.20
C ASN A 51 18.52 41.50 10.11
N GLN A 52 18.67 40.23 10.54
CA GLN A 52 19.93 39.50 10.47
C GLN A 52 19.85 38.50 9.30
N LEU A 53 20.98 38.34 8.59
CA LEU A 53 21.10 37.39 7.51
C LEU A 53 21.32 35.99 8.10
N GLN A 54 20.40 35.07 7.84
CA GLN A 54 20.41 33.70 8.34
C GLN A 54 20.44 32.69 7.20
N SER A 55 21.03 31.53 7.43
CA SER A 55 20.88 30.40 6.52
C SER A 55 19.53 29.73 6.69
N ALA A 56 18.88 29.37 5.60
CA ALA A 56 17.63 28.64 5.66
C ALA A 56 17.87 27.20 6.18
N TYR A 57 16.85 26.59 6.76
CA TYR A 57 16.85 25.15 6.95
C TYR A 57 16.15 24.48 5.78
N GLU A 58 16.62 23.29 5.39
CA GLU A 58 16.09 22.54 4.27
C GLU A 58 15.53 21.19 4.71
N THR A 59 14.38 20.88 4.20
CA THR A 59 13.77 19.55 4.28
C THR A 59 13.45 19.06 2.87
N SER A 60 13.57 17.76 2.68
CA SER A 60 13.15 17.11 1.43
C SER A 60 12.39 15.82 1.76
N TRP A 61 11.31 15.60 1.06
CA TRP A 61 10.58 14.35 1.17
C TRP A 61 10.08 13.91 -0.19
N GLY A 62 10.02 12.60 -0.37
CA GLY A 62 9.66 11.99 -1.63
C GLY A 62 8.74 10.79 -1.45
N TRP A 63 7.75 10.74 -2.33
CA TRP A 63 6.86 9.61 -2.49
C TRP A 63 6.88 9.21 -3.97
N SER A 64 7.29 8.02 -4.28
CA SER A 64 7.43 7.56 -5.65
C SER A 64 6.29 6.62 -6.07
N THR A 65 6.22 6.32 -7.37
CA THR A 65 5.29 5.32 -7.94
C THR A 65 5.48 3.92 -7.38
N ARG A 66 6.57 3.66 -6.62
CA ARG A 66 6.75 2.44 -5.85
C ARG A 66 5.58 2.15 -4.91
N SER A 67 4.91 3.17 -4.40
CA SER A 67 3.74 3.03 -3.52
C SER A 67 2.53 2.40 -4.23
N ILE A 68 2.41 2.56 -5.56
CA ILE A 68 1.41 1.84 -6.34
C ILE A 68 1.70 0.34 -6.29
N GLY A 69 2.97 -0.05 -6.46
CA GLY A 69 3.40 -1.43 -6.27
C GLY A 69 3.12 -1.97 -4.86
N ALA A 70 3.31 -1.13 -3.83
CA ALA A 70 2.97 -1.49 -2.45
C ALA A 70 1.47 -1.83 -2.30
N ILE A 71 0.58 -0.98 -2.81
CA ILE A 71 -0.88 -1.22 -2.77
C ILE A 71 -1.23 -2.54 -3.47
N ILE A 72 -0.66 -2.78 -4.63
CA ILE A 72 -0.89 -4.02 -5.39
C ILE A 72 -0.43 -5.25 -4.59
N MET A 73 0.75 -5.20 -4.00
CA MET A 73 1.34 -6.32 -3.27
C MET A 73 0.73 -6.54 -1.88
N VAL A 74 0.13 -5.52 -1.28
CA VAL A 74 -0.51 -5.62 0.05
C VAL A 74 -1.97 -6.07 -0.06
N HIS A 75 -2.68 -5.67 -1.10
CA HIS A 75 -4.13 -5.87 -1.19
C HIS A 75 -4.56 -6.76 -2.35
N GLY A 76 -3.77 -6.89 -3.42
CA GLY A 76 -4.11 -7.69 -4.59
C GLY A 76 -4.26 -9.18 -4.28
N ASP A 77 -5.08 -9.86 -5.07
CA ASP A 77 -5.32 -11.30 -5.02
C ASP A 77 -5.11 -11.97 -6.39
N ASP A 78 -5.43 -13.26 -6.50
CA ASP A 78 -5.25 -14.02 -7.75
C ASP A 78 -6.20 -13.58 -8.87
N ASP A 79 -7.27 -12.85 -8.56
CA ASP A 79 -8.23 -12.32 -9.55
C ASP A 79 -7.85 -10.92 -10.05
N GLY A 80 -6.88 -10.26 -9.40
CA GLY A 80 -6.37 -8.97 -9.85
C GLY A 80 -6.13 -7.95 -8.73
N LEU A 81 -6.32 -6.67 -9.07
CA LEU A 81 -6.16 -5.58 -8.12
C LEU A 81 -7.30 -5.54 -7.10
N VAL A 82 -6.99 -5.08 -5.90
CA VAL A 82 -7.97 -4.70 -4.87
C VAL A 82 -7.57 -3.30 -4.39
N LEU A 83 -8.24 -2.29 -4.91
CA LEU A 83 -7.89 -0.90 -4.61
C LEU A 83 -8.69 -0.39 -3.41
N PRO A 84 -8.02 0.20 -2.41
CA PRO A 84 -8.73 0.86 -1.32
C PRO A 84 -9.65 1.97 -1.86
N PRO A 85 -10.91 2.07 -1.40
CA PRO A 85 -11.87 3.05 -1.90
C PRO A 85 -11.37 4.48 -1.94
N HIS A 86 -10.63 4.94 -0.94
CA HIS A 86 -10.14 6.32 -0.87
C HIS A 86 -9.14 6.68 -1.98
N VAL A 87 -8.39 5.72 -2.51
CA VAL A 87 -7.38 5.96 -3.56
C VAL A 87 -7.79 5.45 -4.94
N ALA A 88 -8.85 4.67 -5.05
CA ALA A 88 -9.32 4.13 -6.32
C ALA A 88 -9.77 5.26 -7.27
N PRO A 89 -9.28 5.32 -8.53
CA PRO A 89 -9.73 6.32 -9.50
C PRO A 89 -11.23 6.20 -9.85
N VAL A 90 -11.77 5.00 -9.75
CA VAL A 90 -13.19 4.66 -9.86
C VAL A 90 -13.55 3.84 -8.64
N GLU A 91 -14.45 4.33 -7.81
CA GLU A 91 -14.86 3.63 -6.59
C GLU A 91 -16.07 2.72 -6.78
N CYS A 92 -16.82 2.95 -7.86
CA CYS A 92 -17.97 2.12 -8.18
C CYS A 92 -18.16 1.97 -9.68
N ARG A 93 -18.50 0.76 -10.14
CA ARG A 93 -18.90 0.48 -11.52
C ARG A 93 -20.33 -0.04 -11.56
N ILE A 94 -21.20 0.64 -12.32
CA ILE A 94 -22.56 0.16 -12.59
C ILE A 94 -22.50 -0.84 -13.75
N ILE A 95 -23.08 -2.04 -13.55
CA ILE A 95 -23.13 -3.10 -14.54
C ILE A 95 -24.58 -3.47 -14.79
N PRO A 96 -25.17 -2.99 -15.93
CA PRO A 96 -26.50 -3.37 -16.32
C PRO A 96 -26.56 -4.85 -16.70
N ILE A 97 -27.44 -5.61 -16.04
CA ILE A 97 -27.69 -7.02 -16.32
C ILE A 97 -28.84 -7.13 -17.31
N ALA A 98 -28.64 -7.89 -18.40
CA ALA A 98 -29.59 -7.97 -19.49
C ALA A 98 -30.00 -6.58 -20.02
N GLN A 99 -29.01 -5.75 -20.31
CA GLN A 99 -29.15 -4.34 -20.71
C GLN A 99 -30.08 -4.11 -21.94
N HIS A 100 -30.34 -5.16 -22.74
CA HIS A 100 -31.27 -5.12 -23.87
C HIS A 100 -32.74 -5.12 -23.46
N LYS A 101 -33.04 -5.37 -22.17
CA LYS A 101 -34.41 -5.30 -21.65
C LYS A 101 -34.80 -3.85 -21.43
N GLU A 102 -36.09 -3.56 -21.68
CA GLU A 102 -36.67 -2.23 -21.55
C GLU A 102 -36.44 -1.64 -20.16
N GLY A 103 -36.04 -0.35 -20.10
CA GLY A 103 -35.82 0.42 -18.89
C GLY A 103 -34.54 0.17 -18.14
N VAL A 104 -33.78 -0.91 -18.43
CA VAL A 104 -32.56 -1.26 -17.68
C VAL A 104 -31.45 -0.24 -17.90
N LEU A 105 -31.14 0.08 -19.17
CA LEU A 105 -30.10 1.06 -19.48
C LEU A 105 -30.50 2.48 -19.03
N ASP A 106 -31.75 2.88 -19.25
CA ASP A 106 -32.23 4.21 -18.89
C ASP A 106 -32.10 4.42 -17.38
N ARG A 107 -32.48 3.43 -16.56
CA ARG A 107 -32.34 3.52 -15.12
C ARG A 107 -30.87 3.46 -14.67
N ALA A 108 -30.03 2.66 -15.34
CA ALA A 108 -28.62 2.59 -15.05
C ALA A 108 -27.91 3.93 -15.32
N TYR A 109 -28.26 4.63 -16.39
CA TYR A 109 -27.75 5.97 -16.68
C TYR A 109 -28.30 7.02 -15.70
N ALA A 110 -29.57 6.95 -15.33
CA ALA A 110 -30.15 7.80 -14.29
C ALA A 110 -29.39 7.61 -12.95
N LEU A 111 -29.12 6.37 -12.56
CA LEU A 111 -28.33 6.06 -11.36
C LEU A 111 -26.89 6.57 -11.46
N LEU A 112 -26.25 6.47 -12.62
CA LEU A 112 -24.94 7.04 -12.89
C LEU A 112 -24.91 8.55 -12.60
N ASP A 113 -25.91 9.27 -13.10
CA ASP A 113 -26.01 10.72 -12.91
C ASP A 113 -26.33 11.10 -11.43
N GLU A 114 -27.19 10.33 -10.78
CA GLU A 114 -27.48 10.47 -9.35
C GLU A 114 -26.22 10.33 -8.49
N LEU A 115 -25.45 9.25 -8.70
CA LEU A 115 -24.22 9.01 -7.94
C LEU A 115 -23.12 10.02 -8.27
N LYS A 116 -22.98 10.46 -9.52
CA LYS A 116 -22.05 11.56 -9.87
C LYS A 116 -22.42 12.86 -9.15
N LYS A 117 -23.71 13.23 -9.11
CA LYS A 117 -24.19 14.40 -8.38
C LYS A 117 -23.94 14.28 -6.87
N ALA A 118 -23.97 13.06 -6.32
CA ALA A 118 -23.64 12.79 -4.93
C ALA A 118 -22.11 12.74 -4.66
N GLY A 119 -21.27 13.02 -5.67
CA GLY A 119 -19.83 13.12 -5.53
C GLY A 119 -19.04 11.82 -5.67
N TYR A 120 -19.62 10.76 -6.20
CA TYR A 120 -18.94 9.50 -6.42
C TYR A 120 -18.11 9.48 -7.70
N ARG A 121 -16.96 8.82 -7.66
CA ARG A 121 -16.15 8.48 -8.84
C ARG A 121 -16.72 7.19 -9.47
N VAL A 122 -17.81 7.33 -10.20
CA VAL A 122 -18.58 6.20 -10.74
C VAL A 122 -18.50 6.13 -12.26
N LYS A 123 -18.46 4.90 -12.79
CA LYS A 123 -18.55 4.61 -14.23
C LYS A 123 -19.61 3.53 -14.48
N ILE A 124 -20.14 3.49 -15.71
CA ILE A 124 -21.03 2.44 -16.18
C ILE A 124 -20.27 1.57 -17.19
N ASP A 125 -20.56 0.27 -17.20
CA ASP A 125 -20.12 -0.64 -18.25
C ASP A 125 -21.34 -1.11 -19.07
N ASP A 126 -21.61 -0.37 -20.11
CA ASP A 126 -22.67 -0.62 -21.08
C ASP A 126 -22.21 -1.36 -22.34
N SER A 127 -20.98 -1.91 -22.30
CA SER A 127 -20.43 -2.68 -23.42
C SER A 127 -21.27 -3.92 -23.76
N ASP A 128 -21.10 -4.45 -24.96
CA ASP A 128 -21.80 -5.66 -25.43
C ASP A 128 -21.19 -6.96 -24.89
N LYS A 129 -20.26 -6.87 -23.93
CA LYS A 129 -19.63 -8.04 -23.32
C LYS A 129 -20.63 -8.79 -22.43
N SER A 130 -20.37 -10.08 -22.23
CA SER A 130 -21.18 -10.88 -21.31
C SER A 130 -21.04 -10.35 -19.87
N THR A 131 -22.08 -10.55 -19.06
CA THR A 131 -22.07 -10.16 -17.64
C THR A 131 -20.87 -10.74 -16.88
N GLY A 132 -20.54 -12.01 -17.11
CA GLY A 132 -19.38 -12.65 -16.47
C GLY A 132 -18.06 -11.99 -16.87
N TRP A 133 -17.92 -11.56 -18.12
CA TRP A 133 -16.74 -10.84 -18.58
C TRP A 133 -16.62 -9.47 -17.89
N LYS A 134 -17.72 -8.72 -17.80
CA LYS A 134 -17.75 -7.42 -17.10
C LYS A 134 -17.37 -7.55 -15.62
N PHE A 135 -17.82 -8.62 -14.97
CA PHE A 135 -17.45 -8.90 -13.56
C PHE A 135 -15.96 -9.19 -13.44
N ALA A 136 -15.42 -10.09 -14.26
CA ALA A 136 -14.01 -10.43 -14.25
C ALA A 136 -13.12 -9.22 -14.56
N GLU A 137 -13.49 -8.37 -15.52
CA GLU A 137 -12.76 -7.14 -15.82
C GLU A 137 -12.79 -6.16 -14.67
N GLN A 138 -13.94 -5.97 -14.02
CA GLN A 138 -14.04 -5.09 -12.85
C GLN A 138 -13.18 -5.61 -11.69
N GLU A 139 -13.16 -6.92 -11.47
CA GLU A 139 -12.33 -7.56 -10.45
C GLU A 139 -10.84 -7.43 -10.79
N MET A 140 -10.46 -7.68 -12.04
CA MET A 140 -9.07 -7.56 -12.49
C MET A 140 -8.50 -6.14 -12.32
N VAL A 141 -9.27 -5.10 -12.63
CA VAL A 141 -8.83 -3.70 -12.49
C VAL A 141 -9.02 -3.14 -11.08
N GLY A 142 -9.59 -3.92 -10.16
CA GLY A 142 -9.66 -3.62 -8.73
C GLY A 142 -10.61 -2.49 -8.34
N ILE A 143 -11.71 -2.29 -9.08
CA ILE A 143 -12.70 -1.30 -8.68
C ILE A 143 -13.38 -1.78 -7.38
N PRO A 144 -13.41 -0.97 -6.31
CA PRO A 144 -13.88 -1.38 -4.98
C PRO A 144 -15.28 -1.99 -4.97
N THR A 145 -16.22 -1.34 -5.63
CA THR A 145 -17.59 -1.86 -5.67
C THR A 145 -18.13 -1.94 -7.10
N ARG A 146 -19.05 -2.88 -7.31
CA ARG A 146 -19.92 -2.86 -8.49
C ARG A 146 -21.39 -2.83 -8.07
N ILE A 147 -22.19 -2.15 -8.84
CA ILE A 147 -23.66 -2.15 -8.72
C ILE A 147 -24.24 -2.96 -9.87
N GLU A 148 -24.86 -4.10 -9.53
CA GLU A 148 -25.59 -4.93 -10.47
C GLU A 148 -27.03 -4.45 -10.50
N ILE A 149 -27.56 -4.14 -11.70
CA ILE A 149 -28.91 -3.68 -11.91
C ILE A 149 -29.55 -4.41 -13.09
N GLY A 150 -30.62 -5.13 -12.85
CA GLY A 150 -31.32 -5.90 -13.84
C GLY A 150 -32.84 -5.76 -13.76
N PRO A 151 -33.61 -6.40 -14.67
CA PRO A 151 -35.07 -6.26 -14.71
C PRO A 151 -35.76 -6.59 -13.36
N LYS A 152 -35.33 -7.69 -12.72
CA LYS A 152 -35.89 -8.12 -11.43
C LYS A 152 -35.58 -7.15 -10.27
N ASP A 153 -34.46 -6.44 -10.39
CA ASP A 153 -34.08 -5.45 -9.41
C ASP A 153 -34.91 -4.18 -9.58
N LEU A 154 -35.15 -3.78 -10.82
CA LEU A 154 -36.03 -2.65 -11.16
C LEU A 154 -37.45 -2.85 -10.65
N GLU A 155 -38.02 -4.05 -10.83
CA GLU A 155 -39.37 -4.39 -10.34
C GLU A 155 -39.51 -4.18 -8.83
N LYS A 156 -38.39 -4.32 -8.08
CA LYS A 156 -38.34 -4.21 -6.62
C LYS A 156 -37.74 -2.90 -6.13
N ASN A 157 -37.48 -1.94 -7.03
CA ASN A 157 -36.80 -0.68 -6.72
C ASN A 157 -35.50 -0.88 -5.93
N GLN A 158 -34.66 -1.83 -6.34
CA GLN A 158 -33.41 -2.18 -5.63
C GLN A 158 -32.27 -2.40 -6.61
N VAL A 159 -31.07 -2.51 -6.07
CA VAL A 159 -29.83 -2.93 -6.75
C VAL A 159 -29.04 -3.88 -5.86
N VAL A 160 -28.07 -4.59 -6.44
CA VAL A 160 -27.12 -5.39 -5.68
C VAL A 160 -25.76 -4.71 -5.73
N VAL A 161 -25.23 -4.30 -4.59
CA VAL A 161 -23.87 -3.80 -4.43
C VAL A 161 -22.97 -4.96 -4.05
N VAL A 162 -21.87 -5.14 -4.77
CA VAL A 162 -20.89 -6.20 -4.52
C VAL A 162 -19.52 -5.57 -4.25
N ARG A 163 -18.95 -5.88 -3.11
CA ARG A 163 -17.60 -5.46 -2.73
C ARG A 163 -16.54 -6.28 -3.48
N ARG A 164 -15.40 -5.66 -3.81
CA ARG A 164 -14.29 -6.33 -4.47
C ARG A 164 -13.43 -7.13 -3.48
N ASP A 165 -13.23 -6.62 -2.29
CA ASP A 165 -12.28 -7.16 -1.32
C ASP A 165 -12.70 -8.49 -0.67
N ASN A 166 -13.99 -8.72 -0.48
CA ASN A 166 -14.55 -9.92 0.17
C ASN A 166 -15.70 -10.56 -0.60
N ARG A 167 -16.13 -9.94 -1.73
CA ARG A 167 -17.24 -10.37 -2.60
C ARG A 167 -18.60 -10.40 -1.92
N GLU A 168 -18.75 -9.72 -0.80
CA GLU A 168 -20.02 -9.57 -0.12
C GLU A 168 -21.04 -8.86 -1.01
N LYS A 169 -22.27 -9.39 -1.00
CA LYS A 169 -23.39 -8.86 -1.77
C LYS A 169 -24.43 -8.26 -0.82
N THR A 170 -24.72 -6.99 -1.04
CA THR A 170 -25.71 -6.25 -0.27
C THR A 170 -26.81 -5.77 -1.21
N VAL A 171 -28.07 -6.12 -0.91
CA VAL A 171 -29.24 -5.59 -1.60
C VAL A 171 -29.58 -4.24 -1.01
N VAL A 172 -29.70 -3.22 -1.87
CA VAL A 172 -29.91 -1.83 -1.44
C VAL A 172 -31.07 -1.24 -2.25
N SER A 173 -31.98 -0.51 -1.57
CA SER A 173 -33.02 0.26 -2.25
C SER A 173 -32.39 1.35 -3.12
N LEU A 174 -32.96 1.56 -4.32
CA LEU A 174 -32.54 2.66 -5.19
C LEU A 174 -32.71 4.04 -4.55
N ASP A 175 -33.65 4.19 -3.62
CA ASP A 175 -33.91 5.45 -2.94
C ASP A 175 -32.84 5.78 -1.87
N GLU A 176 -32.11 4.75 -1.40
CA GLU A 176 -31.09 4.89 -0.34
C GLU A 176 -29.65 4.65 -0.87
N ILE A 177 -29.51 4.33 -2.16
CA ILE A 177 -28.23 3.86 -2.70
C ILE A 177 -27.09 4.85 -2.46
N ALA A 178 -27.33 6.15 -2.58
CA ALA A 178 -26.29 7.14 -2.40
C ALA A 178 -25.74 7.18 -0.95
N VAL A 179 -26.58 6.93 0.05
CA VAL A 179 -26.15 6.86 1.45
C VAL A 179 -25.48 5.51 1.73
N LYS A 180 -26.15 4.42 1.35
CA LYS A 180 -25.66 3.06 1.62
C LYS A 180 -24.35 2.72 0.91
N LEU A 181 -24.14 3.22 -0.30
CA LEU A 181 -22.86 3.05 -1.01
C LEU A 181 -21.70 3.70 -0.26
N ARG A 182 -21.92 4.87 0.35
CA ARG A 182 -20.88 5.52 1.18
C ARG A 182 -20.56 4.67 2.39
N GLU A 183 -21.56 4.17 3.10
CA GLU A 183 -21.34 3.28 4.25
C GLU A 183 -20.56 2.01 3.85
N ILE A 184 -20.90 1.40 2.72
CA ILE A 184 -20.21 0.20 2.21
C ILE A 184 -18.74 0.51 1.87
N LEU A 185 -18.47 1.61 1.17
CA LEU A 185 -17.11 2.01 0.79
C LEU A 185 -16.23 2.34 2.02
N GLU A 186 -16.79 3.05 3.01
CA GLU A 186 -16.05 3.34 4.25
C GLU A 186 -15.79 2.07 5.07
N GLN A 187 -16.75 1.15 5.10
CA GLN A 187 -16.54 -0.14 5.77
C GLN A 187 -15.48 -0.98 5.03
N GLU A 188 -15.50 -1.01 3.69
CA GLU A 188 -14.48 -1.69 2.88
C GLU A 188 -13.10 -1.11 3.13
N GLN A 189 -12.96 0.23 3.14
CA GLN A 189 -11.72 0.92 3.46
C GLN A 189 -11.18 0.50 4.83
N LYS A 190 -12.07 0.47 5.83
CA LYS A 190 -11.72 0.09 7.20
C LYS A 190 -11.28 -1.38 7.28
N ASP A 191 -12.04 -2.28 6.69
CA ASP A 191 -11.74 -3.72 6.72
C ASP A 191 -10.42 -4.03 6.02
N MET A 192 -10.11 -3.35 4.90
CA MET A 192 -8.83 -3.48 4.20
C MET A 192 -7.66 -2.99 5.07
N TYR A 193 -7.84 -1.86 5.76
CA TYR A 193 -6.84 -1.34 6.70
C TYR A 193 -6.62 -2.31 7.86
N ASP A 194 -7.70 -2.78 8.49
CA ASP A 194 -7.63 -3.67 9.65
C ASP A 194 -6.91 -4.99 9.29
N ARG A 195 -7.21 -5.59 8.13
CA ARG A 195 -6.51 -6.80 7.65
C ARG A 195 -5.02 -6.56 7.41
N ALA A 196 -4.67 -5.44 6.78
CA ALA A 196 -3.27 -5.11 6.52
C ALA A 196 -2.51 -4.82 7.82
N ASN A 197 -3.14 -4.15 8.78
CA ASN A 197 -2.57 -3.89 10.09
C ASN A 197 -2.41 -5.18 10.90
N GLU A 198 -3.40 -6.04 10.92
CA GLU A 198 -3.32 -7.35 11.59
C GLU A 198 -2.18 -8.19 10.99
N PHE A 199 -2.07 -8.23 9.67
CA PHE A 199 -0.96 -8.89 9.00
C PHE A 199 0.39 -8.31 9.47
N LEU A 200 0.55 -7.00 9.47
CA LEU A 200 1.78 -6.34 9.93
C LEU A 200 2.10 -6.72 11.38
N GLN A 201 1.14 -6.58 12.30
CA GLN A 201 1.36 -6.86 13.73
C GLN A 201 1.74 -8.32 13.98
N ASN A 202 1.12 -9.26 13.26
CA ASN A 202 1.43 -10.68 13.36
C ASN A 202 2.79 -11.06 12.75
N HIS A 203 3.45 -10.12 12.05
CA HIS A 203 4.75 -10.33 11.41
C HIS A 203 5.85 -9.41 11.98
N ILE A 204 5.63 -8.85 13.17
CA ILE A 204 6.65 -8.15 13.95
C ILE A 204 7.01 -9.02 15.15
N ASP A 205 8.21 -9.55 15.16
CA ASP A 205 8.78 -10.34 16.24
C ASP A 205 9.85 -9.54 17.01
N THR A 206 10.34 -10.10 18.11
CA THR A 206 11.47 -9.59 18.87
C THR A 206 12.56 -10.64 19.02
N ALA A 207 13.82 -10.25 19.05
CA ALA A 207 14.95 -11.15 19.30
C ALA A 207 16.02 -10.46 20.15
N THR A 208 16.57 -11.20 21.11
CA THR A 208 17.67 -10.78 21.98
C THR A 208 18.97 -11.52 21.67
N THR A 209 18.90 -12.58 20.87
CA THR A 209 20.06 -13.36 20.40
C THR A 209 19.98 -13.60 18.90
N MET A 210 21.13 -13.87 18.28
CA MET A 210 21.18 -14.18 16.84
C MET A 210 20.45 -15.46 16.47
N ASP A 211 20.50 -16.48 17.33
CA ASP A 211 19.77 -17.75 17.11
C ASP A 211 18.26 -17.52 17.06
N GLU A 212 17.74 -16.70 17.99
CA GLU A 212 16.33 -16.28 17.97
C GLU A 212 15.99 -15.53 16.69
N MET A 213 16.81 -14.57 16.30
CA MET A 213 16.59 -13.75 15.10
C MET A 213 16.56 -14.63 13.83
N GLU A 214 17.52 -15.53 13.67
CA GLU A 214 17.51 -16.46 12.55
C GLU A 214 16.28 -17.38 12.54
N ALA A 215 15.90 -17.90 13.71
CA ALA A 215 14.71 -18.74 13.85
C ALA A 215 13.44 -17.96 13.46
N LYS A 216 13.32 -16.70 13.89
CA LYS A 216 12.19 -15.82 13.54
C LYS A 216 12.12 -15.58 12.03
N PHE A 217 13.23 -15.20 11.39
CA PHE A 217 13.27 -15.01 9.94
C PHE A 217 13.03 -16.30 9.11
N LYS A 218 13.29 -17.47 9.69
CA LYS A 218 12.96 -18.75 9.07
C LYS A 218 11.49 -19.12 9.22
N ALA A 219 10.92 -18.87 10.40
CA ALA A 219 9.54 -19.23 10.74
C ALA A 219 8.52 -18.21 10.21
N ASN A 220 8.82 -16.92 10.36
CA ASN A 220 7.92 -15.83 10.04
C ASN A 220 8.69 -14.79 9.24
N ARG A 221 8.43 -14.71 7.94
CA ARG A 221 9.02 -13.69 7.08
C ARG A 221 8.37 -12.34 7.41
N GLY A 222 9.12 -11.44 8.01
CA GLY A 222 8.59 -10.14 8.43
C GLY A 222 9.67 -9.28 9.03
N PHE A 223 9.31 -8.59 10.09
CA PHE A 223 10.18 -7.70 10.84
C PHE A 223 10.61 -8.33 12.17
N VAL A 224 11.82 -8.03 12.60
CA VAL A 224 12.32 -8.40 13.93
C VAL A 224 12.88 -7.17 14.61
N LYS A 225 12.36 -6.86 15.81
CA LYS A 225 12.90 -5.82 16.68
C LYS A 225 14.12 -6.36 17.42
N ALA A 226 15.22 -5.62 17.41
CA ALA A 226 16.46 -5.98 18.12
C ALA A 226 17.26 -4.77 18.54
N CYS A 227 18.14 -4.96 19.54
CA CYS A 227 19.06 -3.95 20.02
C CYS A 227 20.49 -4.22 19.53
N TRP A 228 21.23 -3.18 19.18
CA TRP A 228 22.65 -3.29 18.81
C TRP A 228 23.45 -2.05 19.22
N CYS A 229 24.77 -2.12 19.09
CA CYS A 229 25.71 -1.09 19.55
C CYS A 229 25.86 0.10 18.62
N GLY A 230 25.06 0.24 17.58
CA GLY A 230 25.18 1.32 16.58
C GLY A 230 26.28 1.11 15.54
N ASP A 231 27.17 0.11 15.72
CA ASP A 231 28.29 -0.16 14.83
C ASP A 231 27.79 -0.74 13.48
N PRO A 232 28.11 -0.11 12.33
CA PRO A 232 27.76 -0.63 11.01
C PRO A 232 28.33 -2.03 10.69
N GLU A 233 29.48 -2.40 11.30
CA GLU A 233 30.06 -3.74 11.11
C GLU A 233 29.15 -4.80 11.74
N CYS A 234 28.61 -4.56 12.94
CA CYS A 234 27.67 -5.46 13.57
C CYS A 234 26.37 -5.63 12.74
N GLU A 235 25.87 -4.55 12.15
CA GLU A 235 24.72 -4.66 11.25
C GLU A 235 25.06 -5.43 9.96
N GLY A 236 26.26 -5.22 9.43
CA GLY A 236 26.77 -5.97 8.26
C GLY A 236 26.81 -7.48 8.51
N GLU A 237 27.27 -7.90 9.68
CA GLU A 237 27.31 -9.30 10.11
C GLU A 237 25.90 -9.88 10.29
N VAL A 238 25.01 -9.15 10.96
CA VAL A 238 23.59 -9.55 11.08
C VAL A 238 22.97 -9.74 9.70
N LYS A 239 23.21 -8.81 8.78
CA LYS A 239 22.71 -8.90 7.40
C LYS A 239 23.25 -10.12 6.66
N TYR A 240 24.53 -10.43 6.84
CA TYR A 240 25.17 -11.60 6.22
C TYR A 240 24.57 -12.92 6.75
N VAL A 241 24.51 -13.09 8.07
CA VAL A 241 24.02 -14.34 8.71
C VAL A 241 22.53 -14.55 8.45
N THR A 242 21.71 -13.50 8.50
CA THR A 242 20.26 -13.60 8.23
C THR A 242 19.90 -13.74 6.75
N GLY A 243 20.87 -13.61 5.87
CA GLY A 243 20.65 -13.63 4.42
C GLY A 243 19.89 -12.39 3.91
N GLY A 244 20.23 -11.21 4.44
CA GLY A 244 19.82 -9.91 3.91
C GLY A 244 18.92 -9.04 4.79
N ALA A 245 18.71 -9.38 6.07
CA ALA A 245 18.00 -8.49 6.98
C ALA A 245 18.89 -7.31 7.37
N ALA A 246 18.41 -6.11 7.14
CA ALA A 246 19.07 -4.86 7.51
C ALA A 246 18.10 -3.98 8.30
N THR A 247 18.61 -2.97 8.99
CA THR A 247 17.79 -2.02 9.74
C THR A 247 16.85 -1.27 8.81
N ARG A 248 15.57 -1.26 9.16
CA ARG A 248 14.54 -0.51 8.42
C ARG A 248 14.21 0.80 9.08
N CYS A 249 13.93 0.75 10.39
CA CYS A 249 13.61 1.91 11.21
C CYS A 249 14.30 1.79 12.55
N LEU A 250 14.70 2.93 13.13
CA LEU A 250 15.01 3.03 14.55
C LEU A 250 13.71 3.26 15.32
N ILE A 251 13.66 2.78 16.54
CA ILE A 251 12.54 2.91 17.47
C ILE A 251 12.99 3.85 18.58
N GLU A 252 12.34 4.99 18.70
CA GLU A 252 12.71 6.03 19.68
C GLU A 252 11.73 6.10 20.86
N ASP A 253 10.49 5.64 20.64
CA ASP A 253 9.38 5.79 21.60
C ASP A 253 9.11 4.52 22.43
N GLU A 254 9.94 3.47 22.31
CA GLU A 254 9.79 2.22 23.05
C GLU A 254 11.04 1.95 23.90
N GLU A 255 10.87 1.29 25.04
CA GLU A 255 12.00 0.81 25.86
C GLU A 255 12.78 -0.28 25.10
N MET A 256 14.10 -0.23 25.19
CA MET A 256 14.96 -1.28 24.62
C MET A 256 14.71 -2.62 25.30
N ILE A 257 14.59 -3.67 24.50
CA ILE A 257 14.33 -5.05 24.97
C ILE A 257 15.59 -5.74 25.52
N SER A 258 16.76 -5.15 25.32
CA SER A 258 18.06 -5.67 25.77
C SER A 258 19.05 -4.52 25.96
N ASP A 259 19.91 -4.64 26.95
CA ASP A 259 21.06 -3.76 27.17
C ASP A 259 22.32 -4.15 26.38
N LYS A 260 22.22 -5.23 25.58
CA LYS A 260 23.34 -5.79 24.82
C LYS A 260 23.06 -5.83 23.32
N CYS A 261 24.12 -5.57 22.58
CA CYS A 261 24.12 -5.77 21.12
C CYS A 261 23.86 -7.25 20.79
N ILE A 262 22.88 -7.49 19.94
CA ILE A 262 22.48 -8.83 19.50
C ILE A 262 23.63 -9.61 18.84
N TRP A 263 24.59 -8.93 18.23
CA TRP A 263 25.75 -9.54 17.56
C TRP A 263 26.96 -9.67 18.48
N CYS A 264 27.50 -8.57 18.95
CA CYS A 264 28.80 -8.57 19.63
C CYS A 264 28.72 -8.58 21.17
N GLY A 265 27.53 -8.46 21.76
CA GLY A 265 27.32 -8.46 23.21
C GLY A 265 27.80 -7.19 23.94
N LYS A 266 28.37 -6.19 23.25
CA LYS A 266 28.68 -4.87 23.82
C LYS A 266 27.38 -4.16 24.25
N PRO A 267 27.46 -3.10 25.07
CA PRO A 267 26.28 -2.30 25.39
C PRO A 267 25.52 -1.89 24.12
N ALA A 268 24.20 -2.01 24.15
CA ALA A 268 23.34 -1.56 23.08
C ALA A 268 23.08 -0.06 23.21
N GLU A 269 23.18 0.66 22.11
CA GLU A 269 22.87 2.09 22.00
C GLU A 269 21.68 2.35 21.10
N THR A 270 21.23 1.33 20.36
CA THR A 270 20.23 1.47 19.33
C THR A 270 19.22 0.33 19.38
N TYR A 271 17.95 0.69 19.24
CA TYR A 271 16.84 -0.24 19.12
C TYR A 271 16.13 -0.02 17.78
N GLY A 272 15.86 -1.06 17.07
CA GLY A 272 15.25 -0.89 15.75
C GLY A 272 14.60 -2.14 15.18
N ILE A 273 13.96 -1.94 14.05
CA ILE A 273 13.27 -2.96 13.26
C ILE A 273 14.18 -3.37 12.10
N LEU A 274 14.49 -4.66 12.05
CA LEU A 274 15.22 -5.27 10.95
C LEU A 274 14.27 -6.04 10.04
N GLY A 275 14.58 -6.07 8.74
CA GLY A 275 13.78 -6.80 7.76
C GLY A 275 14.54 -6.99 6.45
N LYS A 276 14.16 -8.04 5.70
CA LYS A 276 14.71 -8.26 4.36
C LYS A 276 14.10 -7.27 3.38
N ILE A 277 14.94 -6.69 2.51
CA ILE A 277 14.52 -5.66 1.57
C ILE A 277 13.90 -6.31 0.33
N LEU A 278 12.79 -5.78 -0.14
CA LEU A 278 12.32 -6.03 -1.49
C LEU A 278 13.14 -5.19 -2.47
N LEU A 279 14.05 -5.83 -3.19
CA LEU A 279 14.78 -5.19 -4.28
C LEU A 279 13.87 -5.11 -5.50
N ILE A 280 13.35 -3.93 -5.78
CA ILE A 280 12.78 -3.62 -7.10
C ILE A 280 13.98 -3.30 -7.98
N VAL A 281 14.45 -4.29 -8.73
CA VAL A 281 15.52 -4.09 -9.72
C VAL A 281 14.96 -3.18 -10.81
N GLY A 282 15.60 -2.02 -10.99
CA GLY A 282 15.20 -1.02 -11.98
C GLY A 282 15.13 -1.60 -13.39
N ALA A 283 14.31 -0.99 -14.21
CA ALA A 283 13.97 -1.17 -15.63
C ALA A 283 14.81 -2.18 -16.44
N GLY A 284 14.63 -3.46 -16.21
CA GLY A 284 15.31 -4.56 -16.93
C GLY A 284 14.97 -5.93 -16.39
N GLY A 285 14.46 -6.03 -15.19
CA GLY A 285 14.06 -7.28 -14.58
C GLY A 285 12.65 -7.16 -14.03
N PHE A 286 11.67 -7.55 -14.82
CA PHE A 286 10.30 -7.74 -14.32
C PHE A 286 10.34 -8.73 -13.16
N LEU A 287 9.75 -8.35 -12.03
CA LEU A 287 9.32 -9.30 -11.00
C LEU A 287 8.66 -10.46 -11.74
N LYS A 288 9.20 -11.67 -11.61
CA LYS A 288 8.44 -12.87 -11.91
C LYS A 288 7.37 -12.99 -10.82
N ILE A 289 6.25 -12.30 -11.01
CA ILE A 289 5.01 -12.69 -10.36
C ILE A 289 4.77 -14.12 -10.87
N PRO A 290 4.55 -15.12 -10.00
CA PRO A 290 4.14 -16.43 -10.46
C PRO A 290 2.92 -16.22 -11.35
N ARG A 291 3.05 -16.49 -12.63
CA ARG A 291 1.91 -16.40 -13.54
C ARG A 291 0.90 -17.44 -13.07
N PRO A 292 -0.34 -17.07 -12.80
CA PRO A 292 -1.42 -18.04 -12.85
C PRO A 292 -1.36 -18.64 -14.25
N GLN A 293 -1.50 -19.94 -14.36
CA GLN A 293 -1.62 -20.61 -15.67
C GLN A 293 -2.93 -20.14 -16.31
N ILE A 294 -2.88 -18.98 -16.95
CA ILE A 294 -3.96 -18.50 -17.81
C ILE A 294 -3.65 -19.08 -19.19
N GLU A 295 -4.37 -20.11 -19.54
CA GLU A 295 -4.49 -20.54 -20.94
C GLU A 295 -4.92 -19.34 -21.78
N LYS A 296 -4.09 -19.07 -22.76
CA LYS A 296 -4.18 -18.14 -23.89
C LYS A 296 -5.53 -17.46 -24.09
N SER A 297 -5.64 -16.24 -23.59
CA SER A 297 -6.51 -15.23 -24.16
C SER A 297 -5.66 -13.98 -24.46
N PRO A 298 -5.68 -13.43 -25.67
CA PRO A 298 -4.87 -12.26 -26.01
C PRO A 298 -5.50 -11.02 -25.39
N CYS A 299 -4.95 -10.58 -24.27
CA CYS A 299 -5.30 -9.29 -23.68
C CYS A 299 -4.32 -8.23 -24.20
N PRO A 300 -4.77 -7.17 -24.93
CA PRO A 300 -3.88 -6.20 -25.58
C PRO A 300 -3.32 -5.12 -24.67
N PHE A 301 -3.42 -5.22 -23.34
CA PHE A 301 -3.09 -4.13 -22.39
C PHE A 301 -1.80 -4.35 -21.57
N LEU A 302 -0.91 -5.25 -21.96
CA LEU A 302 0.38 -5.44 -21.24
C LEU A 302 1.57 -4.81 -21.99
N ALA A 303 1.32 -3.73 -22.74
CA ALA A 303 2.36 -2.89 -23.32
C ALA A 303 2.13 -1.43 -22.91
N MET A 304 2.35 -1.12 -21.62
CA MET A 304 2.70 0.23 -21.20
C MET A 304 4.04 0.16 -20.50
N THR A 305 5.06 0.44 -21.28
CA THR A 305 6.41 0.80 -20.88
C THR A 305 6.34 2.07 -20.03
N ILE A 306 6.84 2.02 -18.81
CA ILE A 306 7.44 3.14 -18.11
C ILE A 306 8.86 2.76 -17.73
#